data_f687e1a9c10694e9ed8124d3fba66de8
#
_entry.id   f687e1a9c10694e9ed8124d3fba66de8
#
_cell.length_a   1.000
_cell.length_b   1.000
_cell.length_c   1.000
_cell.angle_alpha   90.00
_cell.angle_beta   90.00
_cell.angle_gamma   90.00
#
_symmetry.space_group_name_H-M   'P 1'
#
loop_
_entity.id
_entity.type
_entity.pdbx_description
1 polymer ?
#
loop_
_entity_poly.entity_id
_entity_poly.type
_entity_poly.pdbx_seq_one_letter_code
_entity_poly.pdbx_strand_id
1 'polypeptide(L)'
;MAYFPPPLKQIKDGVNPSNITCSERLELVLKQSNGEPACLKPSSVSILIERGWAIHVLPDYTTENNNSEIFPSGQYEIETKRVSYFDESQGFLAKPSTAGNFPAVVMIHELWGLNENIEEMAEKLASHGYIVLAVDLYKNQVGTTSEEARQLVTAFDSKVGVENMNSAVSYLKTEYSVESIGSIGWCFGGGQSLNLAINNSDLDATVMYYGQVSSDSEKLSNISWPLLGIFAEKDQGITVSSVKQFELQLNDLGITNEIIIYPGVDHAFANPSGDRYAPEESQDAWQKTVSFFNNNLK
;
A
#
# COMPACT_ATOMS: atom_id res chain seq x y z
N MET A 1 22.56 -31.44 26.73
CA MET A 1 22.05 -30.76 25.50
C MET A 1 20.55 -30.83 25.54
N ALA A 2 19.88 -29.70 25.42
CA ALA A 2 18.43 -29.70 25.32
C ALA A 2 18.03 -30.36 23.98
N TYR A 3 17.04 -31.26 24.04
CA TYR A 3 16.51 -31.91 22.84
C TYR A 3 15.47 -30.98 22.18
N PHE A 4 15.77 -30.56 20.98
CA PHE A 4 14.84 -29.78 20.14
C PHE A 4 14.26 -30.70 19.07
N PRO A 5 12.94 -30.97 19.07
CA PRO A 5 12.32 -31.77 18.02
C PRO A 5 12.49 -31.13 16.63
N PRO A 6 12.60 -31.93 15.55
CA PRO A 6 12.63 -31.37 14.20
C PRO A 6 11.42 -30.46 13.90
N PRO A 7 11.55 -29.41 13.06
CA PRO A 7 10.48 -28.45 12.78
C PRO A 7 9.13 -29.08 12.45
N LEU A 8 9.08 -30.06 11.54
CA LEU A 8 7.85 -30.72 11.14
C LEU A 8 7.19 -31.53 12.29
N LYS A 9 7.96 -31.97 13.28
CA LYS A 9 7.40 -32.63 14.46
C LYS A 9 6.75 -31.61 15.37
N GLN A 10 7.37 -30.45 15.58
CA GLN A 10 6.79 -29.36 16.36
C GLN A 10 5.46 -28.88 15.76
N ILE A 11 5.36 -28.79 14.41
CA ILE A 11 4.11 -28.52 13.70
C ILE A 11 3.03 -29.56 14.02
N LYS A 12 3.37 -30.84 13.96
CA LYS A 12 2.42 -31.94 14.27
C LYS A 12 1.95 -31.89 15.74
N ASP A 13 2.79 -31.36 16.61
CA ASP A 13 2.49 -31.17 18.04
C ASP A 13 1.73 -29.84 18.29
N GLY A 14 1.30 -29.12 17.23
CA GLY A 14 0.47 -27.91 17.30
C GLY A 14 1.23 -26.60 17.45
N VAL A 15 2.57 -26.61 17.27
CA VAL A 15 3.36 -25.37 17.30
C VAL A 15 3.20 -24.62 15.97
N ASN A 16 2.91 -23.32 16.05
CA ASN A 16 2.84 -22.46 14.86
C ASN A 16 4.18 -22.45 14.10
N PRO A 17 4.21 -22.51 12.77
CA PRO A 17 5.43 -22.45 11.96
C PRO A 17 6.42 -21.35 12.36
N SER A 18 5.92 -20.17 12.72
CA SER A 18 6.75 -19.02 13.14
C SER A 18 7.35 -19.17 14.54
N ASN A 19 6.81 -20.07 15.36
CA ASN A 19 7.21 -20.29 16.77
C ASN A 19 8.04 -21.57 16.98
N ILE A 20 8.51 -22.15 15.87
CA ILE A 20 9.38 -23.31 15.91
C ILE A 20 10.70 -22.96 16.58
N THR A 21 11.09 -23.78 17.54
CA THR A 21 12.39 -23.64 18.19
C THR A 21 13.45 -24.46 17.44
N CYS A 22 14.46 -23.79 16.92
CA CYS A 22 15.61 -24.41 16.30
C CYS A 22 16.67 -24.77 17.36
N SER A 23 17.48 -25.80 17.09
CA SER A 23 18.64 -26.12 17.92
C SER A 23 19.67 -24.98 17.90
N GLU A 24 20.52 -24.90 18.91
CA GLU A 24 21.57 -23.89 19.03
C GLU A 24 22.38 -23.74 17.73
N ARG A 25 22.57 -22.48 17.30
CA ARG A 25 23.28 -22.07 16.08
C ARG A 25 22.53 -22.30 14.76
N LEU A 26 21.25 -22.62 14.79
CA LEU A 26 20.39 -22.63 13.58
C LEU A 26 19.36 -21.50 13.68
N GLU A 27 19.06 -20.93 12.52
CA GLU A 27 18.05 -19.89 12.36
C GLU A 27 16.80 -20.46 11.70
N LEU A 28 15.64 -20.03 12.19
CA LEU A 28 14.36 -20.40 11.65
C LEU A 28 14.07 -19.55 10.40
N VAL A 29 13.70 -20.21 9.32
CA VAL A 29 13.16 -19.60 8.10
C VAL A 29 11.92 -20.38 7.67
N LEU A 30 11.09 -19.78 6.84
CA LEU A 30 9.99 -20.46 6.17
C LEU A 30 10.34 -20.68 4.70
N LYS A 31 9.98 -21.82 4.15
CA LYS A 31 10.10 -22.05 2.70
C LYS A 31 9.12 -21.17 1.96
N GLN A 32 9.58 -20.46 0.96
CA GLN A 32 8.75 -19.58 0.14
C GLN A 32 7.64 -20.33 -0.60
N SER A 33 7.88 -21.60 -0.97
CA SER A 33 6.95 -22.39 -1.77
C SER A 33 5.71 -22.88 -1.04
N ASN A 34 5.77 -23.06 0.29
CA ASN A 34 4.69 -23.71 1.05
C ASN A 34 4.59 -23.31 2.53
N GLY A 35 5.38 -22.31 2.96
CA GLY A 35 5.38 -21.83 4.35
C GLY A 35 5.92 -22.82 5.39
N GLU A 36 6.46 -23.97 4.99
CA GLU A 36 7.02 -24.95 5.94
C GLU A 36 8.27 -24.41 6.64
N PRO A 37 8.38 -24.56 7.96
CA PRO A 37 9.56 -24.11 8.70
C PRO A 37 10.77 -24.98 8.43
N ALA A 38 11.94 -24.35 8.36
CA ALA A 38 13.23 -24.99 8.26
C ALA A 38 14.24 -24.28 9.16
N CYS A 39 15.04 -25.08 9.89
CA CYS A 39 16.15 -24.57 10.70
C CYS A 39 17.45 -24.69 9.92
N LEU A 40 18.07 -23.58 9.60
CA LEU A 40 19.24 -23.48 8.71
C LEU A 40 20.44 -22.88 9.43
N LYS A 41 21.64 -23.16 8.93
CA LYS A 41 22.84 -22.46 9.38
C LYS A 41 22.78 -20.97 8.96
N PRO A 42 23.19 -20.02 9.79
CA PRO A 42 23.18 -18.60 9.43
C PRO A 42 23.85 -18.30 8.09
N SER A 43 24.96 -18.97 7.79
CA SER A 43 25.70 -18.82 6.50
C SER A 43 24.92 -19.28 5.26
N SER A 44 23.82 -20.01 5.45
CA SER A 44 22.97 -20.48 4.35
C SER A 44 21.70 -19.65 4.20
N VAL A 45 21.31 -18.92 5.23
CA VAL A 45 20.04 -18.18 5.27
C VAL A 45 19.99 -17.10 4.18
N SER A 46 20.97 -16.19 4.15
CA SER A 46 21.04 -15.11 3.15
C SER A 46 21.04 -15.64 1.71
N ILE A 47 21.82 -16.69 1.45
CA ILE A 47 21.92 -17.30 0.11
C ILE A 47 20.59 -17.91 -0.34
N LEU A 48 19.86 -18.54 0.58
CA LEU A 48 18.58 -19.18 0.26
C LEU A 48 17.44 -18.17 0.13
N ILE A 49 17.52 -17.04 0.83
CA ILE A 49 16.61 -15.92 0.66
C ILE A 49 16.83 -15.22 -0.69
N GLU A 50 18.08 -14.90 -1.03
CA GLU A 50 18.42 -14.34 -2.35
C GLU A 50 17.99 -15.23 -3.53
N ARG A 51 17.99 -16.55 -3.33
CA ARG A 51 17.52 -17.52 -4.35
C ARG A 51 16.01 -17.74 -4.34
N GLY A 52 15.26 -17.03 -3.50
CA GLY A 52 13.81 -17.17 -3.40
C GLY A 52 13.35 -18.53 -2.88
N TRP A 53 14.20 -19.27 -2.13
CA TRP A 53 13.82 -20.54 -1.52
C TRP A 53 13.25 -20.38 -0.11
N ALA A 54 13.72 -19.37 0.64
CA ALA A 54 13.31 -19.11 2.01
C ALA A 54 12.93 -17.63 2.21
N ILE A 55 12.11 -17.38 3.22
CA ILE A 55 11.80 -16.05 3.75
C ILE A 55 12.18 -16.02 5.23
N HIS A 56 12.55 -14.85 5.74
CA HIS A 56 12.79 -14.66 7.17
C HIS A 56 11.51 -14.90 7.98
N VAL A 57 11.66 -15.57 9.11
CA VAL A 57 10.63 -15.53 10.14
C VAL A 57 10.78 -14.19 10.84
N LEU A 58 9.82 -13.29 10.66
CA LEU A 58 9.75 -12.07 11.45
C LEU A 58 9.47 -12.46 12.91
N PRO A 59 10.13 -11.83 13.91
CA PRO A 59 9.86 -12.13 15.30
C PRO A 59 8.38 -11.90 15.61
N ASP A 60 7.79 -12.89 16.29
CA ASP A 60 6.40 -12.95 16.69
C ASP A 60 5.91 -11.65 17.33
N TYR A 61 4.94 -11.00 16.70
CA TYR A 61 3.99 -10.21 17.44
C TYR A 61 3.05 -11.18 18.13
N THR A 62 3.16 -11.26 19.45
CA THR A 62 2.35 -12.12 20.30
C THR A 62 0.88 -12.06 19.94
N THR A 63 0.36 -13.21 19.50
CA THR A 63 -1.05 -13.45 19.27
C THR A 63 -1.84 -13.42 20.57
N GLU A 64 -2.37 -12.27 20.94
CA GLU A 64 -3.61 -12.15 21.68
C GLU A 64 -4.47 -11.10 20.96
N ASN A 65 -5.08 -11.52 19.86
CA ASN A 65 -6.40 -11.06 19.44
C ASN A 65 -6.79 -11.80 18.16
N ASN A 66 -7.85 -12.59 18.26
CA ASN A 66 -8.55 -13.20 17.15
C ASN A 66 -9.26 -12.11 16.32
N ASN A 67 -8.50 -11.46 15.47
CA ASN A 67 -8.95 -10.84 14.24
C ASN A 67 -7.73 -10.85 13.30
N SER A 68 -7.82 -11.57 12.21
CA SER A 68 -6.83 -11.49 11.13
C SER A 68 -6.87 -10.06 10.57
N GLU A 69 -6.05 -9.17 11.12
CA GLU A 69 -5.84 -7.86 10.51
C GLU A 69 -5.22 -8.09 9.13
N ILE A 70 -6.02 -7.80 8.13
CA ILE A 70 -5.69 -7.97 6.71
C ILE A 70 -4.47 -7.13 6.34
N PHE A 71 -4.32 -5.98 6.98
CA PHE A 71 -3.20 -5.08 6.88
C PHE A 71 -2.64 -4.83 8.28
N PRO A 72 -1.41 -5.26 8.61
CA PRO A 72 -0.84 -5.06 9.93
C PRO A 72 -0.74 -3.57 10.26
N SER A 73 -1.19 -3.21 11.46
CA SER A 73 -1.08 -1.87 12.02
C SER A 73 0.38 -1.57 12.41
N GLY A 74 0.75 -0.29 12.39
CA GLY A 74 2.04 0.20 12.88
C GLY A 74 2.06 0.34 14.41
N GLN A 75 3.12 0.95 14.91
CA GLN A 75 3.40 1.06 16.36
C GLN A 75 2.79 2.31 17.03
N TYR A 76 2.22 3.26 16.26
CA TYR A 76 1.71 4.51 16.79
C TYR A 76 0.23 4.42 17.13
N GLU A 77 -0.15 4.91 18.31
CA GLU A 77 -1.53 5.30 18.58
C GLU A 77 -1.90 6.48 17.67
N ILE A 78 -3.13 6.50 17.18
CA ILE A 78 -3.58 7.47 16.19
C ILE A 78 -4.72 8.34 16.71
N GLU A 79 -4.86 9.50 16.13
CA GLU A 79 -6.04 10.35 16.23
C GLU A 79 -6.59 10.68 14.85
N THR A 80 -7.90 10.80 14.74
CA THR A 80 -8.60 11.05 13.48
C THR A 80 -9.52 12.25 13.59
N LYS A 81 -9.77 12.92 12.47
CA LYS A 81 -10.76 13.99 12.34
C LYS A 81 -11.19 14.22 10.90
N ARG A 82 -12.37 14.79 10.72
CA ARG A 82 -12.75 15.36 9.42
C ARG A 82 -12.14 16.76 9.28
N VAL A 83 -11.67 17.08 8.08
CA VAL A 83 -11.06 18.38 7.77
C VAL A 83 -11.61 18.95 6.47
N SER A 84 -11.92 20.24 6.47
CA SER A 84 -12.23 20.98 5.26
C SER A 84 -10.92 21.48 4.67
N TYR A 85 -10.59 21.07 3.47
CA TYR A 85 -9.33 21.39 2.78
C TYR A 85 -9.58 21.92 1.37
N PHE A 86 -10.76 21.69 0.80
CA PHE A 86 -11.14 22.12 -0.53
C PHE A 86 -12.65 22.23 -0.68
N ASP A 87 -13.14 23.44 -1.02
CA ASP A 87 -14.55 23.73 -1.29
C ASP A 87 -15.50 23.06 -0.25
N GLU A 88 -16.49 22.30 -0.71
CA GLU A 88 -17.43 21.56 0.13
C GLU A 88 -16.89 20.18 0.58
N SER A 89 -15.76 19.73 0.06
CA SER A 89 -15.16 18.43 0.36
C SER A 89 -14.60 18.36 1.78
N GLN A 90 -14.93 17.28 2.48
CA GLN A 90 -14.39 16.96 3.78
C GLN A 90 -13.53 15.69 3.72
N GLY A 91 -12.22 15.88 3.84
CA GLY A 91 -11.30 14.76 3.93
C GLY A 91 -11.30 14.10 5.31
N PHE A 92 -10.85 12.86 5.35
CA PHE A 92 -10.58 12.15 6.59
C PHE A 92 -9.07 12.20 6.87
N LEU A 93 -8.71 12.80 7.99
CA LEU A 93 -7.33 12.91 8.43
C LEU A 93 -7.07 11.96 9.58
N ALA A 94 -6.05 11.10 9.41
CA ALA A 94 -5.52 10.22 10.44
C ALA A 94 -4.03 10.52 10.66
N LYS A 95 -3.58 10.59 11.91
CA LYS A 95 -2.17 10.84 12.23
C LYS A 95 -1.77 10.25 13.58
N PRO A 96 -0.46 10.07 13.85
CA PRO A 96 -0.01 9.74 15.19
C PRO A 96 -0.51 10.76 16.22
N SER A 97 -0.99 10.25 17.38
CA SER A 97 -1.45 11.10 18.50
C SER A 97 -0.29 11.77 19.24
N THR A 98 0.92 11.22 19.10
CA THR A 98 2.15 11.76 19.68
C THR A 98 2.70 12.90 18.83
N ALA A 99 3.33 13.89 19.48
CA ALA A 99 4.05 14.94 18.76
C ALA A 99 5.30 14.37 18.06
N GLY A 100 5.57 14.82 16.85
CA GLY A 100 6.74 14.41 16.06
C GLY A 100 6.68 15.00 14.64
N ASN A 101 7.80 14.94 13.94
CA ASN A 101 7.89 15.29 12.53
C ASN A 101 7.57 14.03 11.72
N PHE A 102 6.36 13.93 11.23
CA PHE A 102 5.91 12.81 10.42
C PHE A 102 5.74 13.25 8.96
N PRO A 103 6.17 12.43 7.99
CA PRO A 103 5.85 12.68 6.59
C PRO A 103 4.35 12.50 6.34
N ALA A 104 3.86 13.06 5.26
CA ALA A 104 2.45 12.98 4.92
C ALA A 104 2.16 12.12 3.69
N VAL A 105 0.92 11.65 3.59
CA VAL A 105 0.42 10.94 2.42
C VAL A 105 -0.98 11.42 2.08
N VAL A 106 -1.17 11.81 0.82
CA VAL A 106 -2.50 12.02 0.23
C VAL A 106 -3.03 10.66 -0.22
N MET A 107 -4.12 10.22 0.39
CA MET A 107 -4.76 8.93 0.09
C MET A 107 -6.02 9.14 -0.73
N ILE A 108 -6.18 8.40 -1.82
CA ILE A 108 -7.23 8.62 -2.79
C ILE A 108 -8.12 7.37 -2.88
N HIS A 109 -9.41 7.59 -2.67
CA HIS A 109 -10.42 6.54 -2.61
C HIS A 109 -10.66 5.83 -3.94
N GLU A 110 -11.25 4.64 -3.88
CA GLU A 110 -11.72 3.90 -5.04
C GLU A 110 -12.97 4.57 -5.67
N LEU A 111 -13.59 3.88 -6.62
CA LEU A 111 -14.78 4.39 -7.33
C LEU A 111 -15.98 4.69 -6.41
N TRP A 112 -15.98 4.16 -5.18
CA TRP A 112 -17.09 4.27 -4.23
C TRP A 112 -17.17 5.62 -3.51
N GLY A 113 -16.13 6.43 -3.54
CA GLY A 113 -16.00 7.64 -2.72
C GLY A 113 -15.25 7.36 -1.42
N LEU A 114 -15.13 8.40 -0.58
CA LEU A 114 -14.46 8.32 0.72
C LEU A 114 -15.34 7.56 1.72
N ASN A 115 -15.18 6.25 1.75
CA ASN A 115 -15.93 5.32 2.58
C ASN A 115 -15.10 4.79 3.76
N GLU A 116 -15.73 4.01 4.65
CA GLU A 116 -15.13 3.43 5.84
C GLU A 116 -13.88 2.59 5.54
N ASN A 117 -13.88 1.82 4.45
CA ASN A 117 -12.70 1.03 4.05
C ASN A 117 -11.46 1.93 3.80
N ILE A 118 -11.63 3.07 3.15
CA ILE A 118 -10.52 4.02 2.91
C ILE A 118 -10.11 4.73 4.20
N GLU A 119 -11.06 5.02 5.09
CA GLU A 119 -10.76 5.58 6.41
C GLU A 119 -9.93 4.61 7.26
N GLU A 120 -10.29 3.33 7.30
CA GLU A 120 -9.50 2.29 7.96
C GLU A 120 -8.09 2.15 7.36
N MET A 121 -7.95 2.24 6.04
CA MET A 121 -6.64 2.22 5.39
C MET A 121 -5.79 3.45 5.76
N ALA A 122 -6.43 4.63 5.91
CA ALA A 122 -5.76 5.84 6.37
C ALA A 122 -5.28 5.69 7.83
N GLU A 123 -6.10 5.11 8.70
CA GLU A 123 -5.73 4.82 10.09
C GLU A 123 -4.54 3.84 10.16
N LYS A 124 -4.59 2.77 9.38
CA LYS A 124 -3.50 1.79 9.31
C LYS A 124 -2.19 2.42 8.83
N LEU A 125 -2.23 3.23 7.77
CA LEU A 125 -1.03 3.92 7.31
C LEU A 125 -0.53 4.94 8.34
N ALA A 126 -1.43 5.67 9.00
CA ALA A 126 -1.07 6.61 10.05
C ALA A 126 -0.39 5.94 11.24
N SER A 127 -0.80 4.73 11.61
CA SER A 127 -0.16 3.94 12.68
C SER A 127 1.29 3.56 12.36
N HIS A 128 1.69 3.59 11.10
CA HIS A 128 3.09 3.45 10.67
C HIS A 128 3.89 4.76 10.77
N GLY A 129 3.32 5.85 11.29
CA GLY A 129 4.00 7.13 11.51
C GLY A 129 3.92 8.05 10.29
N TYR A 130 2.73 8.19 9.73
CA TYR A 130 2.40 9.13 8.66
C TYR A 130 1.22 10.01 9.06
N ILE A 131 1.19 11.23 8.52
CA ILE A 131 -0.01 12.08 8.52
C ILE A 131 -0.75 11.78 7.22
N VAL A 132 -1.90 11.13 7.30
CA VAL A 132 -2.65 10.68 6.13
C VAL A 132 -3.90 11.53 5.95
N LEU A 133 -4.04 12.17 4.81
CA LEU A 133 -5.26 12.85 4.40
C LEU A 133 -5.93 12.05 3.28
N ALA A 134 -6.97 11.32 3.64
CA ALA A 134 -7.85 10.69 2.65
C ALA A 134 -8.78 11.75 2.07
N VAL A 135 -8.59 12.03 0.76
CA VAL A 135 -9.34 13.07 0.04
C VAL A 135 -10.74 12.62 -0.34
N ASP A 136 -11.67 13.55 -0.39
CA ASP A 136 -13.00 13.35 -0.93
C ASP A 136 -13.11 14.05 -2.29
N LEU A 137 -13.19 13.24 -3.36
CA LEU A 137 -13.30 13.72 -4.73
C LEU A 137 -14.76 13.86 -5.23
N TYR A 138 -15.74 13.47 -4.39
CA TYR A 138 -17.15 13.40 -4.77
C TYR A 138 -18.07 14.26 -3.91
N LYS A 139 -17.53 15.29 -3.25
CA LYS A 139 -18.31 16.25 -2.44
C LYS A 139 -19.19 15.56 -1.39
N ASN A 140 -18.56 14.69 -0.59
CA ASN A 140 -19.15 13.89 0.48
C ASN A 140 -20.18 12.84 0.01
N GLN A 141 -20.15 12.49 -1.27
CA GLN A 141 -21.01 11.42 -1.80
C GLN A 141 -20.27 10.07 -1.76
N VAL A 142 -20.98 9.02 -1.37
CA VAL A 142 -20.51 7.65 -1.34
C VAL A 142 -21.53 6.77 -2.07
N GLY A 143 -21.06 6.02 -3.06
CA GLY A 143 -21.89 5.05 -3.77
C GLY A 143 -22.10 3.79 -2.93
N THR A 144 -23.32 3.37 -2.76
CA THR A 144 -23.71 2.14 -2.04
C THR A 144 -23.99 0.97 -2.98
N THR A 145 -24.17 1.27 -4.26
CA THR A 145 -24.36 0.29 -5.34
C THR A 145 -23.35 0.53 -6.47
N SER A 146 -23.07 -0.50 -7.27
CA SER A 146 -22.18 -0.37 -8.44
C SER A 146 -22.68 0.66 -9.45
N GLU A 147 -23.97 0.87 -9.54
CA GLU A 147 -24.55 1.87 -10.44
C GLU A 147 -24.31 3.29 -9.93
N GLU A 148 -24.54 3.55 -8.64
CA GLU A 148 -24.24 4.84 -7.99
C GLU A 148 -22.75 5.17 -8.10
N ALA A 149 -21.89 4.22 -7.82
CA ALA A 149 -20.44 4.42 -7.93
C ALA A 149 -20.01 4.77 -9.36
N ARG A 150 -20.58 4.12 -10.40
CA ARG A 150 -20.31 4.48 -11.80
C ARG A 150 -20.83 5.88 -12.15
N GLN A 151 -21.97 6.29 -11.60
CA GLN A 151 -22.51 7.64 -11.81
C GLN A 151 -21.56 8.69 -11.21
N LEU A 152 -21.01 8.45 -10.00
CA LEU A 152 -20.03 9.33 -9.38
C LEU A 152 -18.75 9.45 -10.24
N VAL A 153 -18.21 8.35 -10.74
CA VAL A 153 -17.05 8.37 -11.64
C VAL A 153 -17.37 9.13 -12.94
N THR A 154 -18.58 8.93 -13.50
CA THR A 154 -18.99 9.59 -14.75
C THR A 154 -19.18 11.09 -14.57
N ALA A 155 -19.63 11.52 -13.39
CA ALA A 155 -19.82 12.93 -13.05
C ALA A 155 -18.52 13.63 -12.61
N PHE A 156 -17.44 12.88 -12.39
CA PHE A 156 -16.17 13.40 -11.92
C PHE A 156 -15.50 14.30 -12.96
N ASP A 157 -15.18 15.53 -12.55
CA ASP A 157 -14.37 16.45 -13.33
C ASP A 157 -12.89 16.32 -12.94
N SER A 158 -12.07 15.81 -13.85
CA SER A 158 -10.65 15.57 -13.62
C SER A 158 -9.86 16.85 -13.29
N LYS A 159 -10.26 18.02 -13.77
CA LYS A 159 -9.58 19.29 -13.45
C LYS A 159 -9.87 19.68 -12.00
N VAL A 160 -11.14 19.61 -11.61
CA VAL A 160 -11.55 19.87 -10.23
C VAL A 160 -10.91 18.83 -9.28
N GLY A 161 -10.80 17.59 -9.72
CA GLY A 161 -10.09 16.55 -8.96
C GLY A 161 -8.61 16.86 -8.72
N VAL A 162 -7.90 17.36 -9.73
CA VAL A 162 -6.51 17.80 -9.57
C VAL A 162 -6.41 19.01 -8.62
N GLU A 163 -7.30 19.99 -8.74
CA GLU A 163 -7.34 21.13 -7.81
C GLU A 163 -7.62 20.71 -6.37
N ASN A 164 -8.54 19.76 -6.18
CA ASN A 164 -8.85 19.16 -4.87
C ASN A 164 -7.61 18.48 -4.26
N MET A 165 -6.95 17.60 -5.00
CA MET A 165 -5.76 16.89 -4.52
C MET A 165 -4.58 17.83 -4.27
N ASN A 166 -4.37 18.85 -5.11
CA ASN A 166 -3.36 19.90 -4.88
C ASN A 166 -3.65 20.70 -3.61
N SER A 167 -4.92 20.97 -3.32
CA SER A 167 -5.33 21.63 -2.08
C SER A 167 -5.06 20.75 -0.86
N ALA A 168 -5.20 19.43 -0.97
CA ALA A 168 -4.82 18.48 0.09
C ALA A 168 -3.30 18.51 0.37
N VAL A 169 -2.46 18.53 -0.68
CA VAL A 169 -1.01 18.71 -0.53
C VAL A 169 -0.68 20.03 0.17
N SER A 170 -1.29 21.13 -0.27
CA SER A 170 -1.10 22.45 0.32
C SER A 170 -1.56 22.51 1.78
N TYR A 171 -2.69 21.88 2.10
CA TYR A 171 -3.20 21.76 3.46
C TYR A 171 -2.21 21.06 4.38
N LEU A 172 -1.69 19.91 3.96
CA LEU A 172 -0.70 19.14 4.73
C LEU A 172 0.58 19.93 4.97
N LYS A 173 1.10 20.64 3.95
CA LYS A 173 2.28 21.51 4.09
C LYS A 173 2.04 22.66 5.06
N THR A 174 0.89 23.31 4.99
CA THR A 174 0.59 24.52 5.77
C THR A 174 0.27 24.18 7.22
N GLU A 175 -0.62 23.20 7.46
CA GLU A 175 -1.13 22.89 8.79
C GLU A 175 -0.18 22.02 9.63
N TYR A 176 0.64 21.20 8.96
CA TYR A 176 1.51 20.23 9.64
C TYR A 176 2.99 20.45 9.39
N SER A 177 3.35 21.43 8.54
CA SER A 177 4.75 21.76 8.20
C SER A 177 5.55 20.53 7.75
N VAL A 178 4.91 19.63 6.98
CA VAL A 178 5.54 18.38 6.53
C VAL A 178 6.62 18.67 5.50
N GLU A 179 7.73 17.94 5.58
CA GLU A 179 8.87 18.07 4.67
C GLU A 179 8.76 17.12 3.47
N SER A 180 8.16 15.93 3.67
CA SER A 180 7.99 14.92 2.61
C SER A 180 6.54 14.52 2.46
N ILE A 181 6.06 14.41 1.22
CA ILE A 181 4.68 14.04 0.91
C ILE A 181 4.64 12.96 -0.17
N GLY A 182 3.90 11.88 0.12
CA GLY A 182 3.57 10.85 -0.87
C GLY A 182 2.11 10.89 -1.30
N SER A 183 1.80 10.14 -2.33
CA SER A 183 0.42 9.84 -2.74
C SER A 183 0.17 8.35 -2.85
N ILE A 184 -1.05 7.91 -2.57
CA ILE A 184 -1.50 6.53 -2.72
C ILE A 184 -2.96 6.47 -3.14
N GLY A 185 -3.33 5.50 -3.96
CA GLY A 185 -4.72 5.25 -4.30
C GLY A 185 -4.94 3.88 -4.95
N TRP A 186 -6.20 3.44 -4.97
CA TRP A 186 -6.62 2.14 -5.48
C TRP A 186 -7.65 2.31 -6.59
N CYS A 187 -7.60 1.49 -7.64
CA CYS A 187 -8.57 1.50 -8.74
C CYS A 187 -8.66 2.90 -9.40
N PHE A 188 -9.81 3.54 -9.33
CA PHE A 188 -10.00 4.95 -9.71
C PHE A 188 -8.95 5.85 -9.02
N GLY A 189 -8.79 5.71 -7.69
CA GLY A 189 -7.81 6.46 -6.91
C GLY A 189 -6.36 6.15 -7.30
N GLY A 190 -6.05 4.94 -7.76
CA GLY A 190 -4.72 4.61 -8.28
C GLY A 190 -4.37 5.42 -9.52
N GLY A 191 -5.34 5.58 -10.44
CA GLY A 191 -5.22 6.47 -11.59
C GLY A 191 -5.13 7.95 -11.18
N GLN A 192 -5.87 8.36 -10.14
CA GLN A 192 -5.80 9.73 -9.62
C GLN A 192 -4.49 10.00 -8.85
N SER A 193 -3.88 9.00 -8.20
CA SER A 193 -2.54 9.13 -7.60
C SER A 193 -1.48 9.44 -8.67
N LEU A 194 -1.52 8.75 -9.81
CA LEU A 194 -0.68 9.07 -10.96
C LEU A 194 -1.01 10.46 -11.54
N ASN A 195 -2.29 10.81 -11.60
CA ASN A 195 -2.72 12.13 -12.08
C ASN A 195 -2.23 13.26 -11.16
N LEU A 196 -2.27 13.07 -9.85
CA LEU A 196 -1.67 13.99 -8.90
C LEU A 196 -0.15 14.11 -9.13
N ALA A 197 0.56 12.99 -9.30
CA ALA A 197 1.99 12.98 -9.57
C ALA A 197 2.35 13.78 -10.83
N ILE A 198 1.56 13.68 -11.89
CA ILE A 198 1.76 14.41 -13.14
C ILE A 198 1.56 15.93 -12.96
N ASN A 199 0.67 16.36 -12.05
CA ASN A 199 0.21 17.74 -11.92
C ASN A 199 0.68 18.46 -10.65
N ASN A 200 1.50 17.84 -9.83
CA ASN A 200 2.02 18.42 -8.59
C ASN A 200 3.48 18.03 -8.37
N SER A 201 4.39 19.01 -8.39
CA SER A 201 5.83 18.79 -8.21
C SER A 201 6.27 18.73 -6.73
N ASP A 202 5.35 18.81 -5.80
CA ASP A 202 5.62 18.80 -4.36
C ASP A 202 5.55 17.41 -3.73
N LEU A 203 5.44 16.36 -4.55
CA LEU A 203 5.47 14.97 -4.08
C LEU A 203 6.91 14.43 -4.06
N ASP A 204 7.15 13.48 -3.16
CA ASP A 204 8.43 12.79 -2.99
C ASP A 204 8.30 11.28 -3.25
N ALA A 205 7.09 10.74 -3.29
CA ALA A 205 6.82 9.33 -3.59
C ALA A 205 5.38 9.15 -4.10
N THR A 206 5.18 8.22 -5.02
CA THR A 206 3.84 7.89 -5.56
C THR A 206 3.61 6.40 -5.53
N VAL A 207 2.46 5.97 -5.00
CA VAL A 207 1.99 4.58 -5.03
C VAL A 207 0.66 4.51 -5.75
N MET A 208 0.54 3.56 -6.67
CA MET A 208 -0.72 3.29 -7.35
C MET A 208 -1.04 1.80 -7.39
N TYR A 209 -2.25 1.45 -6.98
CA TYR A 209 -2.77 0.08 -7.07
C TYR A 209 -3.77 -0.03 -8.21
N TYR A 210 -3.51 -0.93 -9.14
CA TYR A 210 -4.37 -1.27 -10.28
C TYR A 210 -5.15 -0.08 -10.87
N GLY A 211 -4.49 1.07 -10.93
CA GLY A 211 -5.03 2.30 -11.49
C GLY A 211 -4.75 2.44 -12.97
N GLN A 212 -5.51 3.33 -13.62
CA GLN A 212 -5.28 3.66 -15.02
C GLN A 212 -3.87 4.22 -15.22
N VAL A 213 -3.08 3.59 -16.07
CA VAL A 213 -1.74 4.04 -16.46
C VAL A 213 -1.80 5.06 -17.59
N SER A 214 -0.76 5.90 -17.71
CA SER A 214 -0.61 6.86 -18.80
C SER A 214 0.40 6.35 -19.82
N SER A 215 0.15 6.62 -21.10
CA SER A 215 1.10 6.44 -22.19
C SER A 215 1.66 7.77 -22.72
N ASP A 216 1.37 8.87 -22.06
CA ASP A 216 1.77 10.22 -22.43
C ASP A 216 3.14 10.57 -21.79
N SER A 217 4.23 10.35 -22.52
CA SER A 217 5.59 10.58 -22.04
C SER A 217 5.84 12.04 -21.66
N GLU A 218 5.19 13.01 -22.33
CA GLU A 218 5.34 14.42 -21.99
C GLU A 218 4.79 14.70 -20.59
N LYS A 219 3.61 14.17 -20.26
CA LYS A 219 3.04 14.29 -18.92
C LYS A 219 3.85 13.54 -17.87
N LEU A 220 4.28 12.31 -18.18
CA LEU A 220 5.07 11.50 -17.24
C LEU A 220 6.42 12.17 -16.92
N SER A 221 7.01 12.94 -17.81
CA SER A 221 8.28 13.64 -17.56
C SER A 221 8.23 14.68 -16.43
N ASN A 222 7.04 15.03 -15.93
CA ASN A 222 6.87 15.88 -14.75
C ASN A 222 7.20 15.15 -13.44
N ILE A 223 7.26 13.81 -13.45
CA ILE A 223 7.56 13.01 -12.27
C ILE A 223 9.07 12.87 -12.12
N SER A 224 9.62 13.29 -10.98
CA SER A 224 11.05 13.23 -10.69
C SER A 224 11.41 12.44 -9.41
N TRP A 225 10.44 11.77 -8.82
CA TRP A 225 10.54 10.95 -7.60
C TRP A 225 10.15 9.49 -7.87
N PRO A 226 10.46 8.58 -6.92
CA PRO A 226 10.13 7.17 -7.07
C PRO A 226 8.63 6.89 -7.16
N LEU A 227 8.26 5.90 -8.00
CA LEU A 227 6.90 5.40 -8.19
C LEU A 227 6.82 3.90 -7.95
N LEU A 228 5.89 3.48 -7.11
CA LEU A 228 5.51 2.07 -6.92
C LEU A 228 4.17 1.80 -7.60
N GLY A 229 4.16 0.90 -8.58
CA GLY A 229 2.96 0.44 -9.25
C GLY A 229 2.63 -1.01 -8.92
N ILE A 230 1.42 -1.26 -8.44
CA ILE A 230 0.94 -2.58 -8.01
C ILE A 230 -0.26 -2.98 -8.87
N PHE A 231 -0.14 -4.09 -9.59
CA PHE A 231 -1.09 -4.50 -10.61
C PHE A 231 -1.43 -5.98 -10.50
N ALA A 232 -2.47 -6.40 -11.21
CA ALA A 232 -3.00 -7.75 -11.22
C ALA A 232 -2.88 -8.39 -12.61
N GLU A 233 -2.42 -9.64 -12.68
CA GLU A 233 -2.21 -10.34 -13.95
C GLU A 233 -3.51 -10.55 -14.75
N LYS A 234 -4.64 -10.81 -14.05
CA LYS A 234 -5.93 -11.09 -14.69
C LYS A 234 -6.78 -9.86 -14.95
N ASP A 235 -6.28 -8.66 -14.62
CA ASP A 235 -7.03 -7.42 -14.87
C ASP A 235 -7.28 -7.21 -16.36
N GLN A 236 -8.54 -7.14 -16.75
CA GLN A 236 -8.96 -6.95 -18.15
C GLN A 236 -9.02 -5.47 -18.53
N GLY A 237 -9.10 -4.56 -17.56
CA GLY A 237 -9.12 -3.11 -17.77
C GLY A 237 -7.71 -2.53 -17.82
N ILE A 238 -6.87 -2.89 -16.85
CA ILE A 238 -5.46 -2.47 -16.74
C ILE A 238 -4.60 -3.68 -17.11
N THR A 239 -4.45 -3.93 -18.39
CA THR A 239 -3.81 -5.16 -18.90
C THR A 239 -2.31 -5.20 -18.61
N VAL A 240 -1.75 -6.40 -18.45
CA VAL A 240 -0.30 -6.59 -18.32
C VAL A 240 0.48 -5.90 -19.44
N SER A 241 -0.05 -5.87 -20.66
CA SER A 241 0.58 -5.19 -21.79
C SER A 241 0.67 -3.68 -21.57
N SER A 242 -0.42 -3.04 -21.10
CA SER A 242 -0.42 -1.59 -20.81
C SER A 242 0.50 -1.24 -19.64
N VAL A 243 0.56 -2.10 -18.61
CA VAL A 243 1.45 -1.92 -17.46
C VAL A 243 2.93 -2.02 -17.89
N LYS A 244 3.28 -3.01 -18.69
CA LYS A 244 4.66 -3.14 -19.21
C LYS A 244 5.07 -1.98 -20.10
N GLN A 245 4.15 -1.46 -20.90
CA GLN A 245 4.42 -0.28 -21.71
C GLN A 245 4.63 0.97 -20.84
N PHE A 246 3.84 1.13 -19.79
CA PHE A 246 4.01 2.20 -18.80
C PHE A 246 5.39 2.09 -18.10
N GLU A 247 5.77 0.91 -17.63
CA GLU A 247 7.09 0.65 -17.03
C GLU A 247 8.24 1.03 -17.99
N LEU A 248 8.16 0.63 -19.27
CA LEU A 248 9.15 1.01 -20.27
C LEU A 248 9.25 2.52 -20.43
N GLN A 249 8.14 3.24 -20.45
CA GLN A 249 8.14 4.70 -20.55
C GLN A 249 8.75 5.37 -19.32
N LEU A 250 8.46 4.88 -18.10
CA LEU A 250 9.09 5.38 -16.87
C LEU A 250 10.61 5.18 -16.94
N ASN A 251 11.06 4.00 -17.39
CA ASN A 251 12.49 3.68 -17.54
C ASN A 251 13.17 4.56 -18.58
N ASP A 252 12.54 4.78 -19.75
CA ASP A 252 13.06 5.64 -20.82
C ASP A 252 13.19 7.11 -20.38
N LEU A 253 12.32 7.57 -19.48
CA LEU A 253 12.36 8.90 -18.86
C LEU A 253 13.33 8.98 -17.66
N GLY A 254 13.92 7.85 -17.24
CA GLY A 254 14.82 7.81 -16.08
C GLY A 254 14.10 7.95 -14.72
N ILE A 255 12.79 7.74 -14.69
CA ILE A 255 12.00 7.79 -13.45
C ILE A 255 12.24 6.51 -12.67
N THR A 256 12.72 6.64 -11.43
CA THR A 256 12.87 5.49 -10.53
C THR A 256 11.51 4.87 -10.27
N ASN A 257 11.38 3.57 -10.57
CA ASN A 257 10.09 2.89 -10.41
C ASN A 257 10.27 1.43 -9.99
N GLU A 258 9.23 0.90 -9.34
CA GLU A 258 9.05 -0.52 -9.04
C GLU A 258 7.64 -0.90 -9.50
N ILE A 259 7.55 -1.77 -10.50
CA ILE A 259 6.28 -2.25 -11.05
C ILE A 259 6.10 -3.72 -10.70
N ILE A 260 5.08 -4.02 -9.91
CA ILE A 260 4.76 -5.35 -9.43
C ILE A 260 3.44 -5.82 -10.05
N ILE A 261 3.48 -6.97 -10.73
CA ILE A 261 2.29 -7.61 -11.29
C ILE A 261 2.07 -8.92 -10.55
N TYR A 262 1.03 -8.96 -9.70
CA TYR A 262 0.71 -10.15 -8.93
C TYR A 262 0.06 -11.22 -9.83
N PRO A 263 0.63 -12.45 -9.85
CA PRO A 263 0.11 -13.52 -10.68
C PRO A 263 -1.21 -14.07 -10.11
N GLY A 264 -2.10 -14.49 -10.99
CA GLY A 264 -3.32 -15.21 -10.61
C GLY A 264 -4.43 -14.40 -9.96
N VAL A 265 -4.23 -13.10 -9.69
CA VAL A 265 -5.24 -12.21 -9.10
C VAL A 265 -5.85 -11.26 -10.13
N ASP A 266 -7.01 -10.69 -9.82
CA ASP A 266 -7.79 -9.82 -10.69
C ASP A 266 -7.82 -8.37 -10.14
N HIS A 267 -8.40 -7.45 -10.89
CA HIS A 267 -8.63 -6.06 -10.48
C HIS A 267 -9.26 -5.98 -9.09
N ALA A 268 -8.82 -5.04 -8.27
CA ALA A 268 -9.28 -4.83 -6.88
C ALA A 268 -8.97 -6.00 -5.92
N PHE A 269 -7.92 -6.79 -6.18
CA PHE A 269 -7.49 -7.88 -5.30
C PHE A 269 -7.14 -7.44 -3.88
N ALA A 270 -6.77 -6.18 -3.68
CA ALA A 270 -6.42 -5.63 -2.37
C ALA A 270 -7.62 -4.99 -1.64
N ASN A 271 -8.84 -5.10 -2.16
CA ASN A 271 -10.03 -4.58 -1.48
C ASN A 271 -10.71 -5.70 -0.66
N PRO A 272 -10.67 -5.64 0.69
CA PRO A 272 -11.21 -6.70 1.55
C PRO A 272 -12.73 -6.83 1.51
N SER A 273 -13.45 -5.81 1.03
CA SER A 273 -14.90 -5.87 0.88
C SER A 273 -15.34 -6.42 -0.48
N GLY A 274 -14.41 -6.73 -1.38
CA GLY A 274 -14.72 -7.20 -2.74
C GLY A 274 -14.60 -8.70 -2.93
N ASP A 275 -15.37 -9.25 -3.88
CA ASP A 275 -15.37 -10.69 -4.20
C ASP A 275 -14.04 -11.22 -4.79
N ARG A 276 -13.14 -10.31 -5.21
CA ARG A 276 -11.82 -10.63 -5.80
C ARG A 276 -10.68 -10.47 -4.82
N TYR A 277 -11.00 -10.29 -3.55
CA TYR A 277 -10.00 -10.12 -2.51
C TYR A 277 -9.04 -11.31 -2.42
N ALA A 278 -7.74 -11.03 -2.49
CA ALA A 278 -6.66 -11.99 -2.36
C ALA A 278 -5.79 -11.62 -1.14
N PRO A 279 -6.04 -12.25 0.03
CA PRO A 279 -5.45 -11.79 1.30
C PRO A 279 -3.91 -11.83 1.32
N GLU A 280 -3.28 -12.87 0.76
CA GLU A 280 -1.82 -13.04 0.78
C GLU A 280 -1.14 -11.97 -0.08
N GLU A 281 -1.62 -11.78 -1.31
CA GLU A 281 -1.09 -10.78 -2.23
C GLU A 281 -1.38 -9.34 -1.74
N SER A 282 -2.53 -9.14 -1.09
CA SER A 282 -2.88 -7.85 -0.49
C SER A 282 -1.96 -7.49 0.65
N GLN A 283 -1.64 -8.44 1.52
CA GLN A 283 -0.73 -8.26 2.64
C GLN A 283 0.70 -7.98 2.15
N ASP A 284 1.19 -8.74 1.17
CA ASP A 284 2.51 -8.52 0.57
C ASP A 284 2.59 -7.15 -0.10
N ALA A 285 1.57 -6.75 -0.86
CA ALA A 285 1.49 -5.43 -1.50
C ALA A 285 1.50 -4.28 -0.47
N TRP A 286 0.78 -4.46 0.65
CA TRP A 286 0.78 -3.49 1.74
C TRP A 286 2.16 -3.35 2.40
N GLN A 287 2.83 -4.45 2.71
CA GLN A 287 4.17 -4.44 3.28
C GLN A 287 5.17 -3.73 2.36
N LYS A 288 5.09 -3.99 1.05
CA LYS A 288 5.90 -3.28 0.04
C LYS A 288 5.59 -1.78 0.00
N THR A 289 4.32 -1.41 0.09
CA THR A 289 3.90 -0.01 0.16
C THR A 289 4.48 0.71 1.38
N VAL A 290 4.36 0.11 2.57
CA VAL A 290 4.92 0.69 3.81
C VAL A 290 6.44 0.79 3.72
N SER A 291 7.11 -0.25 3.20
CA SER A 291 8.56 -0.24 2.97
C SER A 291 8.98 0.83 1.98
N PHE A 292 8.25 0.98 0.87
CA PHE A 292 8.51 1.99 -0.14
C PHE A 292 8.38 3.42 0.44
N PHE A 293 7.34 3.71 1.18
CA PHE A 293 7.19 5.00 1.84
C PHE A 293 8.26 5.24 2.93
N ASN A 294 8.63 4.23 3.71
CA ASN A 294 9.69 4.35 4.69
C ASN A 294 11.04 4.73 4.05
N ASN A 295 11.34 4.18 2.89
CA ASN A 295 12.59 4.42 2.17
C ASN A 295 12.64 5.77 1.45
N ASN A 296 11.49 6.36 1.12
CA ASN A 296 11.42 7.54 0.27
C ASN A 296 10.87 8.78 0.98
N LEU A 297 10.19 8.64 2.12
CA LEU A 297 9.59 9.77 2.85
C LEU A 297 10.21 10.00 4.24
N LYS A 298 10.90 8.99 4.82
CA LYS A 298 11.55 9.07 6.13
C LYS A 298 13.06 9.09 5.96
#